data_5fed01c60b583edca4552a66d8931b8a
#
_entry.id   5fed01c60b583edca4552a66d8931b8a
#
_cell.length_a   1.000
_cell.length_b   1.000
_cell.length_c   1.000
_cell.angle_alpha   90.00
_cell.angle_beta   90.00
_cell.angle_gamma   90.00
#
_symmetry.space_group_name_H-M   'P 1'
#
loop_
_entity.id
_entity.type
_entity.pdbx_description
1 polymer ?
#
loop_
_entity_poly.entity_id
_entity_poly.type
_entity_poly.pdbx_seq_one_letter_code
_entity_poly.pdbx_strand_id
1 'polypeptide(L)'
;MALNIKSDGKATSMAEVLLDPRSRKAQNQFLNQVDMMIDWRPIRTLINKKYTKKQADAAGAPAYDVIVLFKMMLLQTWYGLSDCALEERINDSLSFSRFLGLPIEAVSPDHSTLSRFRKTLTKLGLMDKLLDALNKQLKKYHVSIKQGALVDESVVETPFTPKGPLTIEVAEDREDTRSEEEKGAEEEYQKSVTSQGKGTDAEARWVKKKGHKYGYKKHVLTDTDGIVRNVITTPASRSYMKELPPLIAKAGLPKGTPVLAVKGYASKENRDCLRQHGLIDGIMHKAARNHPLTETDKTFNKLISPIRSTIERTFGSIKRWFHGGRCRYRGLAKAHTQNVLEGMAFNLYRTPGLIMSRGLK
;
A
#
# COMPACT_ATOMS: atom_id res chain seq x y z
N MET A 1 36.23 8.80 18.22
CA MET A 1 36.29 7.44 18.80
C MET A 1 34.88 6.91 18.92
N ALA A 2 34.55 5.83 18.23
CA ALA A 2 33.29 5.13 18.39
C ALA A 2 33.34 4.34 19.70
N LEU A 3 32.56 4.69 20.67
CA LEU A 3 32.73 4.19 22.05
C LEU A 3 31.95 2.92 22.36
N ASN A 4 31.02 2.46 21.53
CA ASN A 4 30.41 1.12 21.69
C ASN A 4 29.61 0.70 20.47
N ILE A 5 29.91 -0.48 19.95
CA ILE A 5 29.09 -1.19 18.98
C ILE A 5 28.05 -1.97 19.79
N LYS A 6 26.78 -1.56 19.74
CA LYS A 6 25.70 -2.41 20.26
C LYS A 6 25.54 -3.63 19.34
N SER A 7 25.04 -4.73 19.89
CA SER A 7 24.87 -6.04 19.22
C SER A 7 24.11 -6.04 17.90
N ASP A 8 23.51 -4.90 17.51
CA ASP A 8 22.77 -4.65 16.28
C ASP A 8 23.58 -3.88 15.22
N GLY A 9 24.85 -3.59 15.46
CA GLY A 9 25.73 -2.90 14.52
C GLY A 9 25.53 -1.39 14.40
N LYS A 10 24.71 -0.78 15.29
CA LYS A 10 24.56 0.68 15.35
C LYS A 10 25.69 1.30 16.16
N ALA A 11 26.55 2.08 15.51
CA ALA A 11 27.56 2.90 16.20
C ALA A 11 26.84 4.02 16.97
N THR A 12 27.09 4.14 18.28
CA THR A 12 26.57 5.22 19.12
C THR A 12 27.60 6.34 19.17
N SER A 13 27.24 7.54 18.72
CA SER A 13 28.16 8.70 18.81
C SER A 13 28.22 9.23 20.26
N MET A 14 29.29 9.99 20.56
CA MET A 14 29.47 10.60 21.87
C MET A 14 28.31 11.59 22.18
N ALA A 15 27.79 12.27 21.18
CA ALA A 15 26.63 13.14 21.30
C ALA A 15 25.35 12.34 21.64
N GLU A 16 25.18 11.13 21.12
CA GLU A 16 24.06 10.25 21.48
C GLU A 16 24.13 9.73 22.92
N VAL A 17 25.31 9.53 23.46
CA VAL A 17 25.52 9.14 24.86
C VAL A 17 25.17 10.29 25.80
N LEU A 18 25.51 11.52 25.45
CA LEU A 18 25.22 12.72 26.24
C LEU A 18 23.75 13.15 26.20
N LEU A 19 23.04 12.83 25.11
CA LEU A 19 21.60 13.08 24.99
C LEU A 19 20.82 11.88 25.56
N ASP A 20 20.71 11.81 26.92
CA ASP A 20 19.98 10.73 27.60
C ASP A 20 18.53 10.64 27.06
N PRO A 21 18.17 9.52 26.39
CA PRO A 21 16.83 9.33 25.87
C PRO A 21 15.75 9.24 26.95
N ARG A 22 16.12 9.08 28.25
CA ARG A 22 15.17 8.91 29.34
C ARG A 22 14.55 10.24 29.80
N SER A 23 15.16 11.36 29.48
CA SER A 23 14.65 12.68 29.90
C SER A 23 13.49 13.18 29.04
N ARG A 24 13.31 12.62 27.84
CA ARG A 24 12.22 12.96 26.93
C ARG A 24 11.29 11.76 26.81
N LYS A 25 10.22 11.75 27.61
CA LYS A 25 9.11 10.77 27.43
C LYS A 25 8.74 10.78 25.95
N ALA A 26 8.99 9.65 25.30
CA ALA A 26 9.13 9.52 23.88
C ALA A 26 7.85 9.93 23.12
N GLN A 27 7.88 11.07 22.47
CA GLN A 27 6.90 11.41 21.44
C GLN A 27 6.90 10.39 20.27
N ASN A 28 7.90 9.50 20.20
CA ASN A 28 8.05 8.52 19.11
C ASN A 28 8.24 7.09 19.60
N GLN A 29 7.48 6.67 20.63
CA GLN A 29 7.37 5.24 20.98
C GLN A 29 7.08 4.38 19.73
N PHE A 30 6.25 4.87 18.82
CA PHE A 30 5.87 4.16 17.60
C PHE A 30 7.08 3.83 16.71
N LEU A 31 7.97 4.77 16.40
CA LEU A 31 9.14 4.51 15.57
C LEU A 31 10.09 3.48 16.21
N ASN A 32 10.28 3.59 17.54
CA ASN A 32 11.06 2.63 18.30
C ASN A 32 10.41 1.24 18.29
N GLN A 33 9.09 1.15 18.47
CA GLN A 33 8.36 -0.11 18.42
C GLN A 33 8.51 -0.80 17.06
N VAL A 34 8.39 -0.04 15.96
CA VAL A 34 8.58 -0.57 14.61
C VAL A 34 10.01 -1.06 14.40
N ASP A 35 11.02 -0.28 14.86
CA ASP A 35 12.43 -0.63 14.69
C ASP A 35 12.81 -1.88 15.50
N MET A 36 12.21 -2.07 16.67
CA MET A 36 12.38 -3.28 17.49
C MET A 36 11.63 -4.50 16.93
N MET A 37 10.49 -4.27 16.31
CA MET A 37 9.62 -5.33 15.80
C MET A 37 10.13 -5.94 14.50
N ILE A 38 10.80 -5.17 13.66
CA ILE A 38 11.22 -5.58 12.31
C ILE A 38 12.72 -5.86 12.26
N ASP A 39 13.07 -7.05 11.79
CA ASP A 39 14.44 -7.33 11.33
C ASP A 39 14.63 -6.77 9.91
N TRP A 40 15.43 -5.72 9.80
CA TRP A 40 15.69 -5.04 8.52
C TRP A 40 16.65 -5.79 7.61
N ARG A 41 17.40 -6.79 8.11
CA ARG A 41 18.40 -7.54 7.34
C ARG A 41 17.79 -8.28 6.13
N PRO A 42 16.67 -9.02 6.24
CA PRO A 42 16.03 -9.65 5.09
C PRO A 42 15.55 -8.64 4.06
N ILE A 43 15.06 -7.47 4.51
CA ILE A 43 14.63 -6.38 3.63
C ILE A 43 15.83 -5.81 2.86
N ARG A 44 16.95 -5.55 3.56
CA ARG A 44 18.22 -5.12 2.95
C ARG A 44 18.70 -6.10 1.88
N THR A 45 18.73 -7.39 2.21
CA THR A 45 19.16 -8.45 1.29
C THR A 45 18.26 -8.50 0.04
N LEU A 46 16.92 -8.38 0.22
CA LEU A 46 15.96 -8.38 -0.86
C LEU A 46 16.18 -7.20 -1.82
N ILE A 47 16.42 -6.01 -1.28
CA ILE A 47 16.67 -4.82 -2.10
C ILE A 47 18.02 -4.95 -2.81
N ASN A 48 19.09 -5.25 -2.07
CA ASN A 48 20.45 -5.32 -2.60
C ASN A 48 20.60 -6.38 -3.71
N LYS A 49 19.88 -7.49 -3.63
CA LYS A 49 19.92 -8.54 -4.67
C LYS A 49 19.60 -8.02 -6.08
N LYS A 50 18.82 -6.93 -6.19
CA LYS A 50 18.42 -6.34 -7.47
C LYS A 50 18.85 -4.88 -7.64
N TYR A 51 19.08 -4.19 -6.54
CA TYR A 51 19.54 -2.81 -6.49
C TYR A 51 21.07 -2.81 -6.45
N THR A 52 21.72 -3.35 -7.48
CA THR A 52 23.15 -3.16 -7.66
C THR A 52 23.38 -1.75 -8.23
N LYS A 53 23.82 -0.81 -7.39
CA LYS A 53 24.65 0.24 -7.94
C LYS A 53 25.90 -0.47 -8.44
N LYS A 54 26.21 -0.39 -9.74
CA LYS A 54 27.58 -0.58 -10.17
C LYS A 54 28.41 0.29 -9.24
N GLN A 55 29.33 -0.29 -8.48
CA GLN A 55 30.44 0.45 -7.96
C GLN A 55 31.19 0.93 -9.21
N ALA A 56 30.82 2.14 -9.66
CA ALA A 56 31.65 2.87 -10.59
C ALA A 56 32.91 3.12 -9.81
N ASP A 57 34.04 2.78 -10.42
CA ASP A 57 35.35 2.97 -9.88
C ASP A 57 35.45 4.28 -9.10
N ALA A 58 35.69 4.14 -7.82
CA ALA A 58 36.34 4.98 -6.82
C ALA A 58 36.21 6.52 -6.78
N ALA A 59 35.43 7.17 -7.65
CA ALA A 59 35.29 8.63 -7.63
C ALA A 59 33.82 9.03 -7.38
N GLY A 60 33.45 9.20 -6.11
CA GLY A 60 32.12 9.73 -5.72
C GLY A 60 31.77 9.44 -4.27
N ALA A 61 30.80 10.17 -3.71
CA ALA A 61 30.31 9.95 -2.36
C ALA A 61 29.76 8.52 -2.18
N PRO A 62 30.03 7.85 -1.03
CA PRO A 62 29.55 6.50 -0.76
C PRO A 62 28.01 6.45 -0.83
N ALA A 63 27.50 5.34 -1.36
CA ALA A 63 26.05 5.16 -1.47
C ALA A 63 25.43 4.97 -0.09
N TYR A 64 24.32 5.66 0.18
CA TYR A 64 23.53 5.42 1.38
C TYR A 64 23.02 3.97 1.45
N ASP A 65 22.93 3.43 2.67
CA ASP A 65 22.30 2.12 2.90
C ASP A 65 20.85 2.14 2.39
N VAL A 66 20.48 1.11 1.64
CA VAL A 66 19.14 0.97 1.08
C VAL A 66 18.04 0.92 2.16
N ILE A 67 18.38 0.50 3.40
CA ILE A 67 17.43 0.52 4.52
C ILE A 67 17.18 1.94 5.01
N VAL A 68 18.17 2.81 5.01
CA VAL A 68 17.96 4.24 5.32
C VAL A 68 16.94 4.81 4.34
N LEU A 69 17.15 4.62 3.03
CA LEU A 69 16.26 5.13 1.99
C LEU A 69 14.84 4.48 2.07
N PHE A 70 14.76 3.19 2.38
CA PHE A 70 13.47 2.52 2.55
C PHE A 70 12.71 3.03 3.78
N LYS A 71 13.39 3.20 4.91
CA LYS A 71 12.80 3.80 6.12
C LYS A 71 12.37 5.25 5.88
N MET A 72 13.12 6.02 5.07
CA MET A 72 12.71 7.36 4.65
C MET A 72 11.36 7.33 3.90
N MET A 73 11.13 6.38 3.00
CA MET A 73 9.83 6.22 2.33
C MET A 73 8.70 5.93 3.32
N LEU A 74 8.95 5.14 4.37
CA LEU A 74 7.97 4.88 5.43
C LEU A 74 7.68 6.16 6.24
N LEU A 75 8.71 6.90 6.66
CA LEU A 75 8.56 8.18 7.35
C LEU A 75 7.75 9.17 6.49
N GLN A 76 8.06 9.25 5.20
CA GLN A 76 7.32 10.09 4.27
C GLN A 76 5.83 9.76 4.26
N THR A 77 5.50 8.48 4.26
CA THR A 77 4.11 8.00 4.22
C THR A 77 3.40 8.27 5.54
N TRP A 78 4.02 7.94 6.68
CA TRP A 78 3.40 8.14 8.00
C TRP A 78 3.14 9.61 8.34
N TYR A 79 4.04 10.49 7.92
CA TYR A 79 3.96 11.93 8.27
C TYR A 79 3.43 12.81 7.13
N GLY A 80 3.11 12.22 5.99
CA GLY A 80 2.52 12.94 4.87
C GLY A 80 3.45 13.95 4.18
N LEU A 81 4.78 13.80 4.33
CA LEU A 81 5.78 14.79 3.92
C LEU A 81 6.06 14.74 2.41
N SER A 82 6.44 15.87 1.83
CA SER A 82 7.08 15.92 0.50
C SER A 82 8.51 15.41 0.57
N ASP A 83 9.16 15.18 -0.58
CA ASP A 83 10.57 14.74 -0.59
C ASP A 83 11.48 15.76 0.10
N CYS A 84 11.32 17.05 -0.19
CA CYS A 84 12.11 18.14 0.42
C CYS A 84 11.78 18.30 1.92
N ALA A 85 10.50 18.33 2.29
CA ALA A 85 10.10 18.47 3.70
C ALA A 85 10.56 17.28 4.56
N LEU A 86 10.71 16.08 3.96
CA LEU A 86 11.27 14.94 4.68
C LEU A 86 12.77 15.13 4.93
N GLU A 87 13.52 15.60 3.95
CA GLU A 87 14.96 15.92 4.09
C GLU A 87 15.19 16.92 5.23
N GLU A 88 14.48 18.05 5.22
CA GLU A 88 14.51 19.04 6.29
C GLU A 88 14.16 18.42 7.65
N ARG A 89 13.05 17.66 7.69
CA ARG A 89 12.58 17.05 8.93
C ARG A 89 13.54 16.01 9.52
N ILE A 90 14.29 15.29 8.69
CA ILE A 90 15.32 14.34 9.17
C ILE A 90 16.47 15.08 9.83
N ASN A 91 16.92 16.20 9.24
CA ASN A 91 18.00 17.00 9.80
C ASN A 91 17.62 17.67 11.13
N ASP A 92 16.34 18.03 11.30
CA ASP A 92 15.83 18.70 12.51
C ASP A 92 15.39 17.74 13.62
N SER A 93 15.14 16.45 13.31
CA SER A 93 14.51 15.52 14.22
C SER A 93 15.41 14.38 14.66
N LEU A 94 15.86 14.41 15.90
CA LEU A 94 16.63 13.31 16.52
C LEU A 94 15.91 11.95 16.43
N SER A 95 14.59 11.92 16.56
CA SER A 95 13.82 10.68 16.46
C SER A 95 13.78 10.11 15.06
N PHE A 96 13.77 10.96 14.03
CA PHE A 96 13.85 10.51 12.64
C PHE A 96 15.26 9.97 12.34
N SER A 97 16.31 10.73 12.68
CA SER A 97 17.69 10.30 12.49
C SER A 97 17.99 8.97 13.21
N ARG A 98 17.49 8.81 14.45
CA ARG A 98 17.62 7.56 15.22
C ARG A 98 16.87 6.40 14.55
N PHE A 99 15.64 6.59 14.08
CA PHE A 99 14.89 5.56 13.37
C PHE A 99 15.61 5.13 12.09
N LEU A 100 16.23 6.07 11.38
CA LEU A 100 17.02 5.79 10.19
C LEU A 100 18.36 5.10 10.51
N GLY A 101 18.83 5.21 11.75
CA GLY A 101 20.16 4.75 12.17
C GLY A 101 21.29 5.67 11.69
N LEU A 102 20.96 6.96 11.47
CA LEU A 102 21.95 7.98 11.12
C LEU A 102 22.58 8.54 12.40
N PRO A 103 23.89 8.73 12.46
CA PRO A 103 24.55 9.52 13.50
C PRO A 103 24.01 10.95 13.52
N ILE A 104 24.06 11.62 14.67
CA ILE A 104 23.55 13.00 14.83
C ILE A 104 24.27 13.98 13.91
N GLU A 105 25.57 13.74 13.68
CA GLU A 105 26.40 14.59 12.84
C GLU A 105 26.25 14.29 11.34
N ALA A 106 25.53 13.22 10.99
CA ALA A 106 25.35 12.83 9.59
C ALA A 106 24.26 13.66 8.92
N VAL A 107 24.58 14.19 7.75
CA VAL A 107 23.59 14.84 6.87
C VAL A 107 22.67 13.78 6.26
N SER A 108 21.38 14.08 6.18
CA SER A 108 20.39 13.18 5.57
C SER A 108 20.66 12.97 4.08
N PRO A 109 20.23 11.83 3.51
CA PRO A 109 20.14 11.70 2.06
C PRO A 109 19.22 12.79 1.49
N ASP A 110 19.64 13.38 0.38
CA ASP A 110 18.87 14.42 -0.30
C ASP A 110 17.58 13.88 -0.95
N HIS A 111 16.61 14.77 -1.16
CA HIS A 111 15.31 14.48 -1.76
C HIS A 111 15.42 13.83 -3.16
N SER A 112 16.45 14.19 -3.95
CA SER A 112 16.65 13.63 -5.27
C SER A 112 17.15 12.18 -5.22
N THR A 113 17.95 11.84 -4.21
CA THR A 113 18.40 10.47 -3.93
C THR A 113 17.23 9.59 -3.54
N LEU A 114 16.33 10.08 -2.66
CA LEU A 114 15.10 9.37 -2.30
C LEU A 114 14.18 9.14 -3.51
N SER A 115 14.01 10.17 -4.34
CA SER A 115 13.19 10.10 -5.55
C SER A 115 13.74 9.07 -6.56
N ARG A 116 15.07 9.06 -6.77
CA ARG A 116 15.76 8.08 -7.63
C ARG A 116 15.63 6.66 -7.08
N PHE A 117 15.79 6.48 -5.78
CA PHE A 117 15.62 5.18 -5.13
C PHE A 117 14.20 4.64 -5.32
N ARG A 118 13.17 5.44 -5.04
CA ARG A 118 11.76 5.08 -5.25
C ARG A 118 11.49 4.69 -6.70
N LYS A 119 11.96 5.48 -7.67
CA LYS A 119 11.84 5.19 -9.11
C LYS A 119 12.50 3.84 -9.46
N THR A 120 13.64 3.54 -8.88
CA THR A 120 14.35 2.28 -9.11
C THR A 120 13.59 1.09 -8.52
N LEU A 121 13.08 1.17 -7.28
CA LEU A 121 12.25 0.12 -6.68
C LEU A 121 10.99 -0.15 -7.51
N THR A 122 10.34 0.93 -8.01
CA THR A 122 9.18 0.83 -8.92
C THR A 122 9.55 0.08 -10.20
N LYS A 123 10.65 0.48 -10.86
CA LYS A 123 11.11 -0.15 -12.11
C LYS A 123 11.49 -1.64 -11.92
N LEU A 124 12.03 -1.99 -10.77
CA LEU A 124 12.41 -3.36 -10.44
C LEU A 124 11.24 -4.24 -9.96
N GLY A 125 10.05 -3.67 -9.78
CA GLY A 125 8.87 -4.38 -9.28
C GLY A 125 9.07 -4.98 -7.88
N LEU A 126 9.81 -4.30 -7.00
CA LEU A 126 10.19 -4.85 -5.70
C LEU A 126 9.14 -4.63 -4.61
N MET A 127 8.19 -3.72 -4.80
CA MET A 127 7.30 -3.29 -3.74
C MET A 127 6.42 -4.42 -3.17
N ASP A 128 5.87 -5.27 -4.03
CA ASP A 128 5.07 -6.42 -3.58
C ASP A 128 5.90 -7.41 -2.75
N LYS A 129 7.13 -7.69 -3.19
CA LYS A 129 8.05 -8.58 -2.46
C LYS A 129 8.45 -8.00 -1.11
N LEU A 130 8.57 -6.67 -1.01
CA LEU A 130 8.84 -5.98 0.25
C LEU A 130 7.64 -6.08 1.20
N LEU A 131 6.40 -5.92 0.69
CA LEU A 131 5.19 -6.14 1.46
C LEU A 131 5.11 -7.59 1.99
N ASP A 132 5.39 -8.58 1.14
CA ASP A 132 5.39 -9.99 1.53
C ASP A 132 6.46 -10.28 2.60
N ALA A 133 7.67 -9.73 2.44
CA ALA A 133 8.76 -9.91 3.40
C ALA A 133 8.44 -9.29 4.77
N LEU A 134 7.81 -8.11 4.80
CA LEU A 134 7.31 -7.51 6.03
C LEU A 134 6.18 -8.34 6.64
N ASN A 135 5.20 -8.73 5.85
CA ASN A 135 4.07 -9.56 6.31
C ASN A 135 4.52 -10.91 6.86
N LYS A 136 5.57 -11.52 6.28
CA LYS A 136 6.17 -12.75 6.80
C LYS A 136 6.74 -12.55 8.22
N GLN A 137 7.34 -11.42 8.50
CA GLN A 137 7.83 -11.10 9.84
C GLN A 137 6.66 -10.85 10.82
N LEU A 138 5.61 -10.16 10.38
CA LEU A 138 4.45 -9.89 11.22
C LEU A 138 3.69 -11.15 11.64
N LYS A 139 3.79 -12.25 10.88
CA LYS A 139 3.18 -13.55 11.25
C LYS A 139 3.65 -14.07 12.60
N LYS A 140 4.87 -13.82 13.01
CA LYS A 140 5.38 -14.24 14.34
C LYS A 140 4.64 -13.59 15.52
N TYR A 141 3.96 -12.47 15.28
CA TYR A 141 3.08 -11.82 16.26
C TYR A 141 1.62 -12.28 16.14
N HIS A 142 1.38 -13.48 15.63
CA HIS A 142 0.04 -14.07 15.42
C HIS A 142 -0.91 -13.23 14.55
N VAL A 143 -0.36 -12.34 13.74
CA VAL A 143 -1.09 -11.60 12.72
C VAL A 143 -1.24 -12.51 11.49
N SER A 144 -2.30 -13.33 11.46
CA SER A 144 -2.42 -14.45 10.51
C SER A 144 -3.78 -14.49 9.81
N ILE A 145 -3.79 -14.93 8.53
CA ILE A 145 -4.97 -15.08 7.67
C ILE A 145 -5.92 -16.22 8.12
N LYS A 146 -5.62 -16.97 9.18
CA LYS A 146 -6.37 -18.19 9.56
C LYS A 146 -7.88 -17.99 9.72
N GLN A 147 -8.35 -16.77 9.94
CA GLN A 147 -9.77 -16.46 10.17
C GLN A 147 -10.51 -15.95 8.93
N GLY A 148 -9.84 -15.73 7.82
CA GLY A 148 -10.46 -15.27 6.59
C GLY A 148 -9.68 -14.16 5.88
N ALA A 149 -10.04 -13.94 4.62
CA ALA A 149 -9.53 -12.85 3.79
C ALA A 149 -10.68 -11.93 3.39
N LEU A 150 -10.45 -10.62 3.46
CA LEU A 150 -11.40 -9.59 3.08
C LEU A 150 -10.91 -8.93 1.80
N VAL A 151 -11.80 -8.77 0.83
CA VAL A 151 -11.48 -8.13 -0.46
C VAL A 151 -12.41 -6.94 -0.68
N ASP A 152 -11.80 -5.81 -1.01
CA ASP A 152 -12.56 -4.61 -1.40
C ASP A 152 -11.68 -3.67 -2.25
N GLU A 153 -12.26 -2.63 -2.84
CA GLU A 153 -11.56 -1.64 -3.63
C GLU A 153 -11.75 -0.20 -3.11
N SER A 154 -10.81 0.66 -3.46
CA SER A 154 -10.89 2.07 -3.17
C SER A 154 -10.33 2.91 -4.32
N VAL A 155 -11.05 3.96 -4.69
CA VAL A 155 -10.59 4.93 -5.69
C VAL A 155 -9.50 5.82 -5.09
N VAL A 156 -8.44 6.04 -5.87
CA VAL A 156 -7.31 6.94 -5.59
C VAL A 156 -7.27 7.99 -6.67
N GLU A 157 -7.63 9.21 -6.33
CA GLU A 157 -7.72 10.32 -7.27
C GLU A 157 -6.35 10.89 -7.60
N THR A 158 -6.10 11.22 -8.87
CA THR A 158 -4.88 11.93 -9.27
C THR A 158 -5.17 13.43 -9.45
N PRO A 159 -4.26 14.33 -9.03
CA PRO A 159 -4.39 15.75 -9.32
C PRO A 159 -4.06 16.12 -10.78
N PHE A 160 -3.52 15.17 -11.54
CA PHE A 160 -3.12 15.34 -12.93
C PHE A 160 -4.29 15.01 -13.87
N THR A 161 -5.39 15.75 -13.74
CA THR A 161 -6.61 15.55 -14.52
C THR A 161 -6.48 16.15 -15.93
N PRO A 162 -7.19 15.59 -16.92
CA PRO A 162 -7.30 16.21 -18.24
C PRO A 162 -7.87 17.62 -18.16
N LYS A 163 -7.40 18.48 -19.04
CA LYS A 163 -7.94 19.83 -19.23
C LYS A 163 -9.12 19.78 -20.23
N GLY A 164 -10.07 20.68 -20.06
CA GLY A 164 -11.25 20.77 -20.91
C GLY A 164 -12.47 20.02 -20.37
N PRO A 165 -13.61 20.12 -21.04
CA PRO A 165 -14.86 19.45 -20.63
C PRO A 165 -14.71 17.93 -20.79
N LEU A 166 -15.45 17.20 -19.95
CA LEU A 166 -15.59 15.76 -20.09
C LEU A 166 -16.60 15.48 -21.21
N THR A 167 -16.13 14.95 -22.35
CA THR A 167 -16.92 14.74 -23.57
C THR A 167 -17.42 13.29 -23.74
N ILE A 168 -17.14 12.43 -22.77
CA ILE A 168 -17.57 11.03 -22.79
C ILE A 168 -18.53 10.74 -21.65
N GLU A 169 -19.39 9.75 -21.83
CA GLU A 169 -20.17 9.19 -20.77
C GLU A 169 -19.30 8.28 -19.88
N VAL A 170 -19.27 8.57 -18.59
CA VAL A 170 -18.43 7.86 -17.63
C VAL A 170 -19.20 6.72 -16.99
N ALA A 171 -18.71 5.49 -17.13
CA ALA A 171 -19.33 4.32 -16.56
C ALA A 171 -19.39 4.37 -15.03
N GLU A 172 -20.49 3.87 -14.48
CA GLU A 172 -20.63 3.64 -13.06
C GLU A 172 -19.70 2.51 -12.58
N ASP A 173 -19.27 2.60 -11.33
CA ASP A 173 -18.31 1.66 -10.71
C ASP A 173 -18.91 0.27 -10.39
N ARG A 174 -19.95 -0.16 -11.08
CA ARG A 174 -20.69 -1.37 -10.70
C ARG A 174 -20.55 -2.53 -11.68
N GLU A 175 -20.66 -2.28 -12.96
CA GLU A 175 -20.58 -3.29 -14.01
C GLU A 175 -20.10 -2.63 -15.30
N ASP A 176 -19.27 -3.34 -16.07
CA ASP A 176 -18.92 -2.89 -17.41
C ASP A 176 -20.03 -3.32 -18.38
N THR A 177 -21.11 -2.56 -18.37
CA THR A 177 -22.28 -2.74 -19.26
C THR A 177 -22.18 -1.89 -20.52
N ARG A 178 -21.02 -1.24 -20.76
CA ARG A 178 -20.82 -0.33 -21.88
C ARG A 178 -20.87 -1.04 -23.21
N SER A 179 -21.52 -0.39 -24.18
CA SER A 179 -21.50 -0.80 -25.58
C SER A 179 -20.10 -0.70 -26.19
N GLU A 180 -19.86 -1.33 -27.33
CA GLU A 180 -18.58 -1.20 -28.05
C GLU A 180 -18.34 0.24 -28.56
N GLU A 181 -19.41 0.98 -28.86
CA GLU A 181 -19.36 2.40 -29.24
C GLU A 181 -18.87 3.26 -28.07
N GLU A 182 -19.38 3.05 -26.84
CA GLU A 182 -18.95 3.75 -25.64
C GLU A 182 -17.49 3.44 -25.29
N LYS A 183 -17.05 2.21 -25.50
CA LYS A 183 -15.64 1.82 -25.31
C LYS A 183 -14.76 2.50 -26.36
N GLY A 184 -15.19 2.55 -27.62
CA GLY A 184 -14.48 3.26 -28.69
C GLY A 184 -14.34 4.75 -28.40
N ALA A 185 -15.41 5.40 -27.93
CA ALA A 185 -15.40 6.81 -27.55
C ALA A 185 -14.44 7.08 -26.36
N GLU A 186 -14.40 6.17 -25.37
CA GLU A 186 -13.44 6.29 -24.25
C GLU A 186 -11.99 6.15 -24.74
N GLU A 187 -11.71 5.24 -25.66
CA GLU A 187 -10.36 5.09 -26.24
C GLU A 187 -9.93 6.32 -27.03
N GLU A 188 -10.81 6.90 -27.82
CA GLU A 188 -10.54 8.12 -28.58
C GLU A 188 -10.30 9.31 -27.65
N TYR A 189 -11.16 9.50 -26.65
CA TYR A 189 -10.96 10.48 -25.59
C TYR A 189 -9.60 10.27 -24.92
N GLN A 190 -9.23 9.03 -24.60
CA GLN A 190 -7.96 8.75 -23.95
C GLN A 190 -6.75 9.05 -24.84
N LYS A 191 -6.85 8.87 -26.16
CA LYS A 191 -5.81 9.32 -27.11
C LYS A 191 -5.64 10.84 -27.05
N SER A 192 -6.75 11.60 -27.00
CA SER A 192 -6.70 13.05 -26.83
C SER A 192 -6.06 13.47 -25.51
N VAL A 193 -6.38 12.78 -24.43
CA VAL A 193 -5.76 13.01 -23.10
C VAL A 193 -4.25 12.75 -23.14
N THR A 194 -3.83 11.70 -23.83
CA THR A 194 -2.40 11.38 -23.98
C THR A 194 -1.63 12.48 -24.71
N SER A 195 -2.26 13.16 -25.66
CA SER A 195 -1.66 14.29 -26.39
C SER A 195 -1.51 15.56 -25.57
N GLN A 196 -2.21 15.71 -24.42
CA GLN A 196 -2.16 16.91 -23.56
C GLN A 196 -0.83 17.09 -22.82
N GLY A 197 0.10 16.16 -22.91
CA GLY A 197 1.48 16.32 -22.46
C GLY A 197 1.68 16.17 -20.95
N LYS A 198 2.72 16.85 -20.42
CA LYS A 198 3.24 16.60 -19.05
C LYS A 198 2.29 16.97 -17.90
N GLY A 199 1.23 17.71 -18.14
CA GLY A 199 0.27 18.15 -17.12
C GLY A 199 -0.74 17.08 -16.70
N THR A 200 -0.95 16.06 -17.53
CA THR A 200 -2.03 15.07 -17.39
C THR A 200 -1.46 13.66 -17.16
N ASP A 201 -2.16 12.84 -16.41
CA ASP A 201 -1.82 11.42 -16.19
C ASP A 201 -2.53 10.54 -17.21
N ALA A 202 -1.82 10.18 -18.29
CA ALA A 202 -2.37 9.44 -19.42
C ALA A 202 -2.77 7.98 -19.10
N GLU A 203 -2.33 7.41 -17.99
CA GLU A 203 -2.67 6.04 -17.57
C GLU A 203 -3.85 5.99 -16.60
N ALA A 204 -4.24 7.15 -16.03
CA ALA A 204 -5.44 7.27 -15.20
C ALA A 204 -6.72 7.29 -16.06
N ARG A 205 -7.86 6.97 -15.45
CA ARG A 205 -9.18 6.93 -16.12
C ARG A 205 -10.24 7.56 -15.23
N TRP A 206 -11.34 7.94 -15.86
CA TRP A 206 -12.55 8.39 -15.19
C TRP A 206 -13.35 7.22 -14.64
N VAL A 207 -14.04 7.45 -13.52
CA VAL A 207 -15.05 6.57 -12.94
C VAL A 207 -16.14 7.41 -12.28
N LYS A 208 -17.40 7.00 -12.39
CA LYS A 208 -18.53 7.61 -11.72
C LYS A 208 -18.79 6.89 -10.38
N LYS A 209 -18.37 7.51 -9.29
CA LYS A 209 -18.57 7.01 -7.91
C LYS A 209 -18.73 8.19 -6.97
N LYS A 210 -19.98 8.53 -6.60
CA LYS A 210 -20.29 9.78 -5.87
C LYS A 210 -19.68 11.01 -6.57
N GLY A 211 -20.02 11.19 -7.86
CA GLY A 211 -19.42 12.16 -8.77
C GLY A 211 -18.32 11.55 -9.66
N HIS A 212 -17.82 12.35 -10.59
CA HIS A 212 -16.75 11.93 -11.50
C HIS A 212 -15.39 12.03 -10.82
N LYS A 213 -14.59 10.97 -10.90
CA LYS A 213 -13.25 10.88 -10.33
C LYS A 213 -12.27 10.40 -11.37
N TYR A 214 -11.14 11.08 -11.50
CA TYR A 214 -10.06 10.70 -12.39
C TYR A 214 -8.90 10.12 -11.59
N GLY A 215 -8.46 8.91 -11.93
CA GLY A 215 -7.38 8.27 -11.20
C GLY A 215 -7.29 6.76 -11.37
N TYR A 216 -7.06 6.10 -10.26
CA TYR A 216 -6.81 4.66 -10.16
C TYR A 216 -7.74 4.02 -9.13
N LYS A 217 -7.87 2.70 -9.21
CA LYS A 217 -8.43 1.87 -8.15
C LYS A 217 -7.32 1.04 -7.51
N LYS A 218 -7.33 0.97 -6.19
CA LYS A 218 -6.56 -0.02 -5.44
C LYS A 218 -7.49 -1.13 -4.97
N HIS A 219 -7.22 -2.34 -5.41
CA HIS A 219 -7.89 -3.56 -4.98
C HIS A 219 -7.02 -4.17 -3.89
N VAL A 220 -7.58 -4.37 -2.72
CA VAL A 220 -6.84 -4.78 -1.53
C VAL A 220 -7.42 -6.06 -0.97
N LEU A 221 -6.54 -6.98 -0.61
CA LEU A 221 -6.85 -8.13 0.20
C LEU A 221 -6.23 -7.94 1.59
N THR A 222 -7.06 -8.00 2.62
CA THR A 222 -6.63 -7.96 4.03
C THR A 222 -6.99 -9.26 4.73
N ASP A 223 -6.42 -9.49 5.91
CA ASP A 223 -6.98 -10.44 6.86
C ASP A 223 -8.11 -9.82 7.70
N THR A 224 -8.68 -10.58 8.61
CA THR A 224 -9.77 -10.14 9.51
C THR A 224 -9.34 -9.09 10.54
N ASP A 225 -8.04 -8.88 10.74
CA ASP A 225 -7.49 -7.78 11.55
C ASP A 225 -7.32 -6.49 10.74
N GLY A 226 -7.54 -6.56 9.43
CA GLY A 226 -7.37 -5.46 8.50
C GLY A 226 -5.94 -5.29 8.00
N ILE A 227 -5.04 -6.21 8.29
CA ILE A 227 -3.66 -6.18 7.80
C ILE A 227 -3.64 -6.42 6.29
N VAL A 228 -3.09 -5.49 5.55
CA VAL A 228 -2.97 -5.54 4.10
C VAL A 228 -2.01 -6.65 3.68
N ARG A 229 -2.51 -7.61 2.90
CA ARG A 229 -1.74 -8.75 2.40
C ARG A 229 -1.30 -8.53 0.96
N ASN A 230 -2.22 -8.09 0.14
CA ASN A 230 -1.99 -7.85 -1.29
C ASN A 230 -2.67 -6.59 -1.77
N VAL A 231 -2.06 -5.97 -2.75
CA VAL A 231 -2.58 -4.79 -3.44
C VAL A 231 -2.43 -5.01 -4.94
N ILE A 232 -3.47 -4.68 -5.70
CA ILE A 232 -3.42 -4.51 -7.16
C ILE A 232 -3.90 -3.09 -7.45
N THR A 233 -3.29 -2.42 -8.40
CA THR A 233 -3.70 -1.10 -8.84
C THR A 233 -4.06 -1.14 -10.31
N THR A 234 -5.21 -0.59 -10.65
CA THR A 234 -5.73 -0.52 -12.02
C THR A 234 -6.16 0.91 -12.36
N PRO A 235 -6.31 1.27 -13.63
CA PRO A 235 -7.05 2.47 -14.01
C PRO A 235 -8.47 2.46 -13.41
N ALA A 236 -9.00 3.64 -13.07
CA ALA A 236 -10.26 3.70 -12.33
C ALA A 236 -11.49 3.20 -13.10
N SER A 237 -11.46 3.22 -14.43
CA SER A 237 -12.56 2.69 -15.28
C SER A 237 -12.69 1.17 -15.23
N ARG A 238 -11.61 0.45 -14.80
CA ARG A 238 -11.63 -1.01 -14.80
C ARG A 238 -12.58 -1.56 -13.75
N SER A 239 -13.40 -2.55 -14.16
CA SER A 239 -14.34 -3.22 -13.27
C SER A 239 -13.58 -3.99 -12.17
N TYR A 240 -13.93 -3.73 -10.91
CA TYR A 240 -13.32 -4.39 -9.76
C TYR A 240 -13.64 -5.89 -9.67
N MET A 241 -14.75 -6.32 -10.29
CA MET A 241 -15.16 -7.72 -10.34
C MET A 241 -14.09 -8.62 -10.97
N LYS A 242 -13.42 -8.12 -12.03
CA LYS A 242 -12.37 -8.83 -12.77
C LYS A 242 -11.05 -8.92 -11.98
N GLU A 243 -10.93 -8.22 -10.87
CA GLU A 243 -9.66 -8.16 -10.10
C GLU A 243 -9.61 -9.16 -8.93
N LEU A 244 -10.71 -9.89 -8.64
CA LEU A 244 -10.69 -10.92 -7.60
C LEU A 244 -9.76 -12.11 -7.97
N PRO A 245 -9.85 -12.72 -9.15
CA PRO A 245 -8.98 -13.84 -9.51
C PRO A 245 -7.49 -13.51 -9.41
N PRO A 246 -6.97 -12.40 -9.99
CA PRO A 246 -5.56 -12.06 -9.85
C PRO A 246 -5.15 -11.73 -8.40
N LEU A 247 -6.04 -11.17 -7.57
CA LEU A 247 -5.77 -10.98 -6.14
C LEU A 247 -5.62 -12.31 -5.40
N ILE A 248 -6.51 -13.27 -5.65
CA ILE A 248 -6.46 -14.62 -5.05
C ILE A 248 -5.19 -15.36 -5.48
N ALA A 249 -4.88 -15.36 -6.77
CA ALA A 249 -3.68 -15.99 -7.30
C ALA A 249 -2.40 -15.43 -6.66
N LYS A 250 -2.34 -14.09 -6.50
CA LYS A 250 -1.21 -13.40 -5.87
C LYS A 250 -1.11 -13.68 -4.37
N ALA A 251 -2.24 -13.88 -3.69
CA ALA A 251 -2.29 -14.03 -2.22
C ALA A 251 -1.79 -15.37 -1.71
N GLY A 252 -1.88 -16.45 -2.51
CA GLY A 252 -1.47 -17.78 -2.10
C GLY A 252 -2.16 -18.24 -0.80
N LEU A 253 -3.48 -18.03 -0.70
CA LEU A 253 -4.24 -18.35 0.51
C LEU A 253 -4.27 -19.86 0.80
N PRO A 254 -4.19 -20.29 2.06
CA PRO A 254 -4.37 -21.69 2.42
C PRO A 254 -5.76 -22.20 2.02
N LYS A 255 -5.85 -23.47 1.62
CA LYS A 255 -7.15 -24.12 1.36
C LYS A 255 -8.05 -24.02 2.60
N GLY A 256 -9.35 -23.86 2.38
CA GLY A 256 -10.34 -23.69 3.44
C GLY A 256 -10.41 -22.25 4.01
N THR A 257 -9.61 -21.30 3.50
CA THR A 257 -9.71 -19.90 3.92
C THR A 257 -10.99 -19.28 3.37
N PRO A 258 -11.88 -18.68 4.21
CA PRO A 258 -13.03 -17.93 3.73
C PRO A 258 -12.58 -16.60 3.09
N VAL A 259 -13.13 -16.30 1.91
CA VAL A 259 -12.90 -15.04 1.20
C VAL A 259 -14.19 -14.25 1.21
N LEU A 260 -14.18 -13.14 1.94
CA LEU A 260 -15.33 -12.28 2.15
C LEU A 260 -15.24 -11.05 1.23
N ALA A 261 -16.27 -10.82 0.43
CA ALA A 261 -16.32 -9.69 -0.49
C ALA A 261 -17.75 -9.13 -0.63
N VAL A 262 -17.85 -7.89 -1.10
CA VAL A 262 -19.15 -7.24 -1.40
C VAL A 262 -19.88 -7.95 -2.53
N LYS A 263 -21.20 -7.74 -2.57
CA LYS A 263 -22.09 -8.21 -3.64
C LYS A 263 -21.65 -7.82 -5.06
N GLY A 264 -20.82 -6.80 -5.20
CA GLY A 264 -20.27 -6.39 -6.48
C GLY A 264 -19.24 -7.36 -7.06
N TYR A 265 -18.66 -8.25 -6.25
CA TYR A 265 -17.80 -9.35 -6.70
C TYR A 265 -18.59 -10.62 -7.05
N ALA A 266 -19.93 -10.61 -6.89
CA ALA A 266 -20.78 -11.76 -7.13
C ALA A 266 -20.91 -12.06 -8.63
N SER A 267 -19.99 -12.86 -9.16
CA SER A 267 -20.07 -13.44 -10.49
C SER A 267 -19.79 -14.93 -10.42
N LYS A 268 -20.23 -15.67 -11.45
CA LYS A 268 -19.97 -17.11 -11.56
C LYS A 268 -18.46 -17.37 -11.60
N GLU A 269 -17.73 -16.60 -12.39
CA GLU A 269 -16.28 -16.72 -12.57
C GLU A 269 -15.53 -16.54 -11.25
N ASN A 270 -15.94 -15.58 -10.42
CA ASN A 270 -15.32 -15.34 -9.12
C ASN A 270 -15.57 -16.49 -8.14
N ARG A 271 -16.82 -17.02 -8.11
CA ARG A 271 -17.15 -18.19 -7.26
C ARG A 271 -16.42 -19.44 -7.71
N ASP A 272 -16.32 -19.65 -9.04
CA ASP A 272 -15.56 -20.77 -9.60
C ASP A 272 -14.06 -20.64 -9.30
N CYS A 273 -13.50 -19.43 -9.39
CA CYS A 273 -12.11 -19.17 -8.98
C CYS A 273 -11.86 -19.52 -7.51
N LEU A 274 -12.72 -19.11 -6.59
CA LEU A 274 -12.58 -19.50 -5.18
C LEU A 274 -12.62 -21.01 -4.99
N ARG A 275 -13.56 -21.69 -5.66
CA ARG A 275 -13.70 -23.16 -5.62
C ARG A 275 -12.47 -23.86 -6.15
N GLN A 276 -11.92 -23.43 -7.30
CA GLN A 276 -10.70 -23.99 -7.89
C GLN A 276 -9.49 -23.88 -6.95
N HIS A 277 -9.40 -22.80 -6.17
CA HIS A 277 -8.34 -22.62 -5.18
C HIS A 277 -8.63 -23.31 -3.84
N GLY A 278 -9.76 -24.01 -3.71
CA GLY A 278 -10.19 -24.68 -2.48
C GLY A 278 -10.51 -23.68 -1.35
N LEU A 279 -10.98 -22.49 -1.68
CA LEU A 279 -11.35 -21.43 -0.76
C LEU A 279 -12.86 -21.46 -0.47
N ILE A 280 -13.25 -20.98 0.71
CA ILE A 280 -14.67 -20.89 1.07
C ILE A 280 -15.24 -19.60 0.51
N ASP A 281 -16.35 -19.72 -0.23
CA ASP A 281 -17.06 -18.58 -0.82
C ASP A 281 -17.81 -17.79 0.26
N GLY A 282 -17.34 -16.60 0.54
CA GLY A 282 -17.96 -15.61 1.39
C GLY A 282 -18.39 -14.34 0.64
N ILE A 283 -18.56 -14.41 -0.69
CA ILE A 283 -19.05 -13.28 -1.48
C ILE A 283 -20.54 -13.08 -1.20
N MET A 284 -20.91 -11.86 -0.79
CA MET A 284 -22.32 -11.51 -0.54
C MET A 284 -23.17 -11.77 -1.77
N HIS A 285 -24.40 -12.27 -1.54
CA HIS A 285 -25.36 -12.52 -2.61
C HIS A 285 -25.96 -11.21 -3.16
N LYS A 286 -26.17 -11.17 -4.47
CA LYS A 286 -26.76 -10.05 -5.19
C LYS A 286 -28.09 -10.52 -5.80
N ALA A 287 -29.15 -9.72 -5.65
CA ALA A 287 -30.40 -9.94 -6.38
C ALA A 287 -30.15 -9.79 -7.88
N ALA A 288 -30.73 -10.68 -8.69
CA ALA A 288 -30.75 -10.59 -10.14
C ALA A 288 -32.19 -10.32 -10.63
N ARG A 289 -32.32 -9.98 -11.92
CA ARG A 289 -33.64 -9.77 -12.52
C ARG A 289 -34.45 -11.07 -12.40
N ASN A 290 -35.66 -10.98 -11.84
CA ASN A 290 -36.57 -12.11 -11.55
C ASN A 290 -36.04 -13.14 -10.50
N HIS A 291 -34.92 -12.86 -9.82
CA HIS A 291 -34.38 -13.67 -8.73
C HIS A 291 -34.07 -12.80 -7.50
N PRO A 292 -35.10 -12.48 -6.68
CA PRO A 292 -34.88 -11.74 -5.44
C PRO A 292 -34.06 -12.59 -4.45
N LEU A 293 -33.40 -11.91 -3.49
CA LEU A 293 -32.69 -12.61 -2.42
C LEU A 293 -33.65 -13.40 -1.54
N THR A 294 -33.30 -14.65 -1.29
CA THR A 294 -34.00 -15.50 -0.30
C THR A 294 -33.72 -15.02 1.12
N GLU A 295 -34.48 -15.46 2.11
CA GLU A 295 -34.21 -15.13 3.52
C GLU A 295 -32.86 -15.68 4.00
N THR A 296 -32.46 -16.85 3.48
CA THR A 296 -31.11 -17.40 3.69
C THR A 296 -30.01 -16.50 3.15
N ASP A 297 -30.17 -15.94 1.94
CA ASP A 297 -29.20 -15.02 1.34
C ASP A 297 -29.11 -13.72 2.14
N LYS A 298 -30.24 -13.19 2.59
CA LYS A 298 -30.29 -11.98 3.43
C LYS A 298 -29.59 -12.21 4.76
N THR A 299 -29.82 -13.36 5.39
CA THR A 299 -29.18 -13.74 6.66
C THR A 299 -27.67 -13.90 6.48
N PHE A 300 -27.23 -14.58 5.42
CA PHE A 300 -25.83 -14.70 5.06
C PHE A 300 -25.17 -13.34 4.85
N ASN A 301 -25.79 -12.46 4.07
CA ASN A 301 -25.29 -11.10 3.85
C ASN A 301 -25.19 -10.31 5.16
N LYS A 302 -26.15 -10.49 6.06
CA LYS A 302 -26.16 -9.84 7.38
C LYS A 302 -25.02 -10.32 8.28
N LEU A 303 -24.66 -11.60 8.20
CA LEU A 303 -23.52 -12.16 8.95
C LEU A 303 -22.17 -11.65 8.44
N ILE A 304 -22.01 -11.48 7.12
CA ILE A 304 -20.73 -11.06 6.51
C ILE A 304 -20.50 -9.55 6.67
N SER A 305 -21.54 -8.74 6.63
CA SER A 305 -21.43 -7.28 6.62
C SER A 305 -20.60 -6.70 7.78
N PRO A 306 -20.76 -7.11 9.05
CA PRO A 306 -19.96 -6.58 10.16
C PRO A 306 -18.47 -6.92 10.03
N ILE A 307 -18.15 -8.13 9.57
CA ILE A 307 -16.76 -8.58 9.39
C ILE A 307 -16.08 -7.73 8.32
N ARG A 308 -16.81 -7.44 7.24
CA ARG A 308 -16.36 -6.62 6.14
C ARG A 308 -16.05 -5.15 6.52
N SER A 309 -16.69 -4.63 7.57
CA SER A 309 -16.40 -3.28 8.07
C SER A 309 -14.92 -3.08 8.44
N THR A 310 -14.19 -4.17 8.68
CA THR A 310 -12.74 -4.11 8.99
C THR A 310 -11.93 -3.58 7.81
N ILE A 311 -12.20 -4.04 6.57
CA ILE A 311 -11.47 -3.52 5.40
C ILE A 311 -11.86 -2.06 5.09
N GLU A 312 -13.11 -1.69 5.33
CA GLU A 312 -13.56 -0.30 5.21
C GLU A 312 -12.83 0.61 6.20
N ARG A 313 -12.64 0.15 7.44
CA ARG A 313 -11.83 0.86 8.45
C ARG A 313 -10.37 0.96 8.03
N THR A 314 -9.81 -0.08 7.41
CA THR A 314 -8.45 -0.06 6.85
C THR A 314 -8.32 1.05 5.81
N PHE A 315 -9.24 1.12 4.84
CA PHE A 315 -9.23 2.20 3.84
C PHE A 315 -9.45 3.58 4.47
N GLY A 316 -10.38 3.69 5.42
CA GLY A 316 -10.63 4.93 6.15
C GLY A 316 -9.38 5.43 6.88
N SER A 317 -8.66 4.53 7.53
CA SER A 317 -7.41 4.83 8.23
C SER A 317 -6.31 5.26 7.27
N ILE A 318 -6.09 4.52 6.18
CA ILE A 318 -5.09 4.85 5.16
C ILE A 318 -5.40 6.23 4.53
N LYS A 319 -6.67 6.51 4.23
CA LYS A 319 -7.07 7.82 3.68
C LYS A 319 -6.87 8.95 4.67
N ARG A 320 -7.23 8.75 5.92
CA ARG A 320 -7.18 9.77 6.96
C ARG A 320 -5.75 10.07 7.42
N TRP A 321 -4.93 9.04 7.62
CA TRP A 321 -3.61 9.19 8.25
C TRP A 321 -2.48 9.31 7.24
N PHE A 322 -2.59 8.68 6.07
CA PHE A 322 -1.51 8.64 5.07
C PHE A 322 -1.89 9.31 3.75
N HIS A 323 -3.02 10.04 3.73
CA HIS A 323 -3.54 10.69 2.52
C HIS A 323 -3.75 9.74 1.33
N GLY A 324 -3.96 8.45 1.59
CA GLY A 324 -4.04 7.36 0.61
C GLY A 324 -5.29 7.38 -0.29
N GLY A 325 -6.02 8.47 -0.32
CA GLY A 325 -7.08 8.76 -1.29
C GLY A 325 -6.60 9.57 -2.50
N ARG A 326 -5.36 10.09 -2.46
CA ARG A 326 -4.76 10.93 -3.51
C ARG A 326 -3.44 10.35 -4.00
N CYS A 327 -3.30 10.27 -5.31
CA CYS A 327 -2.06 9.86 -5.93
C CYS A 327 -1.07 11.03 -5.97
N ARG A 328 0.17 10.82 -5.52
CA ARG A 328 1.25 11.82 -5.53
C ARG A 328 2.04 11.79 -6.85
N TYR A 329 1.96 10.68 -7.57
CA TYR A 329 2.81 10.42 -8.72
C TYR A 329 1.96 10.12 -9.95
N ARG A 330 2.49 10.40 -11.14
CA ARG A 330 1.87 10.04 -12.41
C ARG A 330 2.29 8.67 -12.87
N GLY A 331 1.35 7.94 -13.44
CA GLY A 331 1.55 6.63 -14.05
C GLY A 331 1.23 5.47 -13.10
N LEU A 332 0.66 4.40 -13.68
CA LEU A 332 0.13 3.24 -12.96
C LEU A 332 1.17 2.56 -12.06
N ALA A 333 2.39 2.37 -12.56
CA ALA A 333 3.44 1.71 -11.79
C ALA A 333 3.84 2.49 -10.51
N LYS A 334 3.87 3.83 -10.59
CA LYS A 334 4.16 4.67 -9.42
C LYS A 334 2.98 4.77 -8.48
N ALA A 335 1.76 4.81 -9.01
CA ALA A 335 0.53 4.73 -8.21
C ALA A 335 0.47 3.40 -7.45
N HIS A 336 0.84 2.28 -8.11
CA HIS A 336 0.95 0.99 -7.46
C HIS A 336 2.01 0.98 -6.34
N THR A 337 3.19 1.52 -6.61
CA THR A 337 4.26 1.68 -5.60
C THR A 337 3.74 2.43 -4.37
N GLN A 338 3.03 3.54 -4.56
CA GLN A 338 2.42 4.30 -3.47
C GLN A 338 1.40 3.46 -2.69
N ASN A 339 0.47 2.79 -3.38
CA ASN A 339 -0.58 2.00 -2.75
C ASN A 339 -0.02 0.84 -1.92
N VAL A 340 1.03 0.17 -2.40
CA VAL A 340 1.71 -0.90 -1.65
C VAL A 340 2.47 -0.34 -0.45
N LEU A 341 3.14 0.81 -0.60
CA LEU A 341 3.85 1.48 0.50
C LEU A 341 2.87 1.92 1.60
N GLU A 342 1.70 2.46 1.23
CA GLU A 342 0.63 2.80 2.17
C GLU A 342 0.15 1.56 2.94
N GLY A 343 0.02 0.41 2.27
CA GLY A 343 -0.30 -0.87 2.90
C GLY A 343 0.77 -1.32 3.90
N MET A 344 2.05 -1.22 3.52
CA MET A 344 3.17 -1.51 4.44
C MET A 344 3.18 -0.58 5.65
N ALA A 345 3.05 0.72 5.41
CA ALA A 345 3.01 1.73 6.46
C ALA A 345 1.83 1.50 7.43
N PHE A 346 0.66 1.15 6.91
CA PHE A 346 -0.51 0.80 7.71
C PHE A 346 -0.28 -0.46 8.55
N ASN A 347 0.26 -1.53 7.97
CA ASN A 347 0.53 -2.77 8.68
C ASN A 347 1.50 -2.54 9.85
N LEU A 348 2.58 -1.81 9.62
CA LEU A 348 3.55 -1.45 10.65
C LEU A 348 2.95 -0.56 11.74
N TYR A 349 2.07 0.36 11.37
CA TYR A 349 1.36 1.23 12.32
C TYR A 349 0.35 0.47 13.17
N ARG A 350 -0.37 -0.48 12.57
CA ARG A 350 -1.44 -1.24 13.22
C ARG A 350 -0.92 -2.32 14.17
N THR A 351 0.20 -2.96 13.82
CA THR A 351 0.69 -4.17 14.51
C THR A 351 1.03 -3.96 15.99
N PRO A 352 1.69 -2.89 16.44
CA PRO A 352 1.94 -2.67 17.87
C PRO A 352 0.66 -2.69 18.71
N GLY A 353 -0.40 -2.03 18.21
CA GLY A 353 -1.71 -2.03 18.91
C GLY A 353 -2.37 -3.42 18.96
N LEU A 354 -2.18 -4.24 17.91
CA LEU A 354 -2.68 -5.63 17.90
C LEU A 354 -1.91 -6.52 18.89
N ILE A 355 -0.59 -6.35 19.00
CA ILE A 355 0.24 -7.07 19.96
C ILE A 355 -0.23 -6.75 21.38
N MET A 356 -0.39 -5.46 21.69
CA MET A 356 -0.84 -5.02 23.03
C MET A 356 -2.24 -5.53 23.35
N SER A 357 -3.19 -5.43 22.43
CA SER A 357 -4.59 -5.87 22.65
C SER A 357 -4.74 -7.38 22.86
N ARG A 358 -3.76 -8.17 22.43
CA ARG A 358 -3.74 -9.63 22.57
C ARG A 358 -2.88 -10.13 23.72
N GLY A 359 -2.28 -9.24 24.50
CA GLY A 359 -1.37 -9.60 25.60
C GLY A 359 -0.11 -10.35 25.14
N LEU A 360 0.27 -10.20 23.87
CA LEU A 360 1.49 -10.80 23.34
C LEU A 360 2.69 -9.94 23.75
N LYS A 361 3.71 -10.57 24.34
CA LYS A 361 4.98 -9.94 24.74
C LYS A 361 6.06 -10.10 23.66
#